data_5515b549794002539752a6d5e4fa95b4
#
_entry.id   5515b549794002539752a6d5e4fa95b4
#
_cell.length_a   1.000
_cell.length_b   1.000
_cell.length_c   1.000
_cell.angle_alpha   90.00
_cell.angle_beta   90.00
_cell.angle_gamma   90.00
#
_symmetry.space_group_name_H-M   'P 1'
#
loop_
_entity.id
_entity.type
_entity.pdbx_description
1 polymer ?
#
loop_
_entity_poly.entity_id
_entity_poly.type
_entity_poly.pdbx_seq_one_letter_code
_entity_poly.pdbx_strand_id
1 'polypeptide(L)'
;MNPYQMKKEDVLKMLGTDENGLTQNQAKENQKKYGKNELAEGKKKNPFILFLEQYKDFLVIILIIAAIISGVLGDIESAIVIFVVITINAILGTVQHIKAEQSLDSLKEMSAPTAKVIRDGEIKVVEGKDVTVGDIVVIEAGDYVCSDGRIIENASLKVDESAMTGESEPVEKQETVLDGEKPLGDRVNMLYSGSFATYGRAKMVVTSVGMETEIGKIASLLKSTQEKKTPLQESLDNFGKKLSLIIIGICVIVLGLELFRSDGINLTVFTDAFVFAVALAVAAIPEALSSIVTIVSVGTQKLAKENAIIRKLQAVEGLGSVSIICSDKTGTLTQNKMTVQKIYFDGQIIDKDDEINARQGQLIIDGALCNDSVQKEGQEIGDPTEIALVNFSEKHDLPVEKMREKYQRLGEIPFDSDRKLMSTVHKIGGNYKMLTKGAVDVLSGRINEVKTMDGKRPFTAEDLAELKKVNTEFSQMGLRVLAVCERDVDTVDISVEDEKDYILLGLVAMQDPPREESAEAV
;
A
#
# COMPACT_ATOMS: atom_id res chain seq x y z
N MET A 1 14.02 -14.45 -25.05
CA MET A 1 12.97 -13.53 -25.52
C MET A 1 12.12 -13.19 -24.33
N ASN A 2 11.81 -11.94 -24.11
CA ASN A 2 11.05 -11.51 -22.94
C ASN A 2 9.56 -11.86 -23.11
N PRO A 3 8.82 -12.24 -22.05
CA PRO A 3 7.41 -12.63 -22.15
C PRO A 3 6.51 -11.60 -22.83
N TYR A 4 6.78 -10.29 -22.67
CA TYR A 4 6.01 -9.24 -23.32
C TYR A 4 6.18 -9.16 -24.86
N GLN A 5 7.25 -9.78 -25.40
CA GLN A 5 7.56 -9.86 -26.83
C GLN A 5 7.04 -11.15 -27.48
N MET A 6 6.41 -12.02 -26.70
CA MET A 6 5.95 -13.34 -27.17
C MET A 6 4.42 -13.37 -27.29
N LYS A 7 3.92 -14.21 -28.19
CA LYS A 7 2.50 -14.54 -28.23
C LYS A 7 2.11 -15.31 -26.97
N LYS A 8 0.87 -15.15 -26.52
CA LYS A 8 0.38 -15.81 -25.29
C LYS A 8 0.53 -17.34 -25.32
N GLU A 9 0.28 -17.94 -26.49
CA GLU A 9 0.41 -19.39 -26.68
C GLU A 9 1.87 -19.88 -26.50
N ASP A 10 2.83 -19.07 -26.94
CA ASP A 10 4.25 -19.40 -26.82
C ASP A 10 4.73 -19.22 -25.36
N VAL A 11 4.20 -18.21 -24.65
CA VAL A 11 4.48 -18.03 -23.21
C VAL A 11 3.92 -19.19 -22.40
N LEU A 12 2.67 -19.61 -22.65
CA LEU A 12 2.05 -20.75 -21.96
C LEU A 12 2.89 -22.04 -22.19
N LYS A 13 3.28 -22.32 -23.44
CA LYS A 13 4.14 -23.45 -23.76
C LYS A 13 5.51 -23.37 -23.07
N MET A 14 6.14 -22.21 -23.06
CA MET A 14 7.43 -21.98 -22.41
C MET A 14 7.37 -22.28 -20.91
N LEU A 15 6.25 -21.94 -20.26
CA LEU A 15 6.04 -22.12 -18.83
C LEU A 15 5.44 -23.50 -18.47
N GLY A 16 5.12 -24.33 -19.47
CA GLY A 16 4.58 -25.68 -19.28
C GLY A 16 3.18 -25.71 -18.70
N THR A 17 2.35 -24.75 -19.06
CA THR A 17 0.96 -24.59 -18.60
C THR A 17 0.02 -24.37 -19.78
N ASP A 18 -1.28 -24.41 -19.54
CA ASP A 18 -2.34 -24.10 -20.49
C ASP A 18 -3.44 -23.25 -19.83
N GLU A 19 -4.55 -22.97 -20.53
CA GLU A 19 -5.66 -22.16 -20.03
C GLU A 19 -6.38 -22.79 -18.81
N ASN A 20 -6.23 -24.11 -18.57
CA ASN A 20 -6.75 -24.79 -17.39
C ASN A 20 -5.81 -24.65 -16.17
N GLY A 21 -4.63 -24.06 -16.37
CA GLY A 21 -3.62 -23.85 -15.36
C GLY A 21 -2.82 -25.09 -14.99
N LEU A 22 -1.93 -24.95 -14.02
CA LEU A 22 -1.11 -26.06 -13.53
C LEU A 22 -1.96 -27.07 -12.74
N THR A 23 -1.57 -28.34 -12.78
CA THR A 23 -2.04 -29.30 -11.78
C THR A 23 -1.42 -28.98 -10.41
N GLN A 24 -2.06 -29.46 -9.34
CA GLN A 24 -1.56 -29.26 -7.98
C GLN A 24 -0.14 -29.83 -7.77
N ASN A 25 0.19 -30.93 -8.47
CA ASN A 25 1.53 -31.53 -8.41
C ASN A 25 2.57 -30.70 -9.14
N GLN A 26 2.26 -30.19 -10.33
CA GLN A 26 3.13 -29.28 -11.08
C GLN A 26 3.39 -27.98 -10.30
N ALA A 27 2.35 -27.42 -9.66
CA ALA A 27 2.52 -26.23 -8.82
C ALA A 27 3.51 -26.48 -7.66
N LYS A 28 3.43 -27.63 -6.98
CA LYS A 28 4.38 -28.01 -5.92
C LYS A 28 5.80 -28.22 -6.45
N GLU A 29 5.96 -28.80 -7.65
CA GLU A 29 7.27 -28.96 -8.29
C GLU A 29 7.87 -27.60 -8.68
N ASN A 30 7.04 -26.71 -9.25
CA ASN A 30 7.46 -25.36 -9.61
C ASN A 30 7.83 -24.55 -8.37
N GLN A 31 7.10 -24.65 -7.25
CA GLN A 31 7.49 -24.03 -5.99
C GLN A 31 8.85 -24.51 -5.47
N LYS A 32 9.18 -25.81 -5.64
CA LYS A 32 10.51 -26.32 -5.28
C LYS A 32 11.60 -25.79 -6.21
N LYS A 33 11.29 -25.59 -7.48
CA LYS A 33 12.23 -25.13 -8.50
C LYS A 33 12.50 -23.62 -8.43
N TYR A 34 11.44 -22.81 -8.29
CA TYR A 34 11.51 -21.35 -8.34
C TYR A 34 11.48 -20.69 -6.97
N GLY A 35 11.25 -21.46 -5.91
CA GLY A 35 11.06 -20.95 -4.55
C GLY A 35 9.65 -20.44 -4.29
N LYS A 36 9.42 -19.93 -3.08
CA LYS A 36 8.18 -19.28 -2.70
C LYS A 36 8.12 -17.86 -3.25
N ASN A 37 6.92 -17.37 -3.48
CA ASN A 37 6.69 -15.99 -3.89
C ASN A 37 6.79 -15.04 -2.70
N GLU A 38 8.00 -14.92 -2.17
CA GLU A 38 8.33 -14.07 -1.02
C GLU A 38 9.58 -13.25 -1.36
N LEU A 39 9.58 -12.00 -0.96
CA LEU A 39 10.80 -11.20 -0.99
C LEU A 39 11.75 -11.75 0.07
N ALA A 40 13.03 -12.01 -0.31
CA ALA A 40 13.99 -12.55 0.63
C ALA A 40 14.17 -11.61 1.82
N GLU A 41 13.61 -11.98 2.93
CA GLU A 41 13.98 -11.42 4.22
C GLU A 41 15.43 -11.79 4.55
N GLY A 42 16.11 -10.97 5.33
CA GLY A 42 17.44 -11.33 5.85
C GLY A 42 17.36 -12.71 6.50
N LYS A 43 18.31 -13.60 6.21
CA LYS A 43 18.36 -14.92 6.84
C LYS A 43 18.24 -14.76 8.35
N LYS A 44 17.22 -15.38 8.95
CA LYS A 44 17.10 -15.42 10.42
C LYS A 44 18.39 -15.97 10.99
N LYS A 45 18.99 -15.25 11.92
CA LYS A 45 20.21 -15.70 12.57
C LYS A 45 19.90 -16.95 13.40
N ASN A 46 20.73 -17.96 13.29
CA ASN A 46 20.63 -19.13 14.14
C ASN A 46 20.66 -18.70 15.62
N PRO A 47 19.77 -19.18 16.50
CA PRO A 47 19.78 -18.88 17.93
C PRO A 47 21.15 -19.04 18.59
N PHE A 48 21.92 -20.02 18.16
CA PHE A 48 23.29 -20.25 18.65
C PHE A 48 24.25 -19.13 18.23
N ILE A 49 24.09 -18.57 17.03
CA ILE A 49 24.90 -17.43 16.56
C ILE A 49 24.53 -16.18 17.36
N LEU A 50 23.23 -15.94 17.60
CA LEU A 50 22.76 -14.84 18.44
C LEU A 50 23.31 -14.93 19.86
N PHE A 51 23.35 -16.14 20.43
CA PHE A 51 23.97 -16.40 21.74
C PHE A 51 25.45 -16.07 21.74
N LEU A 52 26.20 -16.48 20.72
CA LEU A 52 27.64 -16.17 20.61
C LEU A 52 27.88 -14.68 20.36
N GLU A 53 26.97 -13.99 19.69
CA GLU A 53 27.07 -12.54 19.46
C GLU A 53 26.99 -11.75 20.78
N GLN A 54 26.30 -12.25 21.82
CA GLN A 54 26.25 -11.61 23.13
C GLN A 54 27.64 -11.52 23.80
N TYR A 55 28.54 -12.45 23.48
CA TYR A 55 29.91 -12.44 24.00
C TYR A 55 30.83 -11.41 23.29
N LYS A 56 30.37 -10.75 22.23
CA LYS A 56 31.09 -9.67 21.55
C LYS A 56 30.89 -8.30 22.20
N ASP A 57 29.99 -8.21 23.18
CA ASP A 57 29.78 -6.97 23.92
C ASP A 57 31.06 -6.58 24.64
N PHE A 58 31.39 -5.28 24.61
CA PHE A 58 32.66 -4.77 25.15
C PHE A 58 32.80 -5.04 26.65
N LEU A 59 31.71 -4.89 27.42
CA LEU A 59 31.70 -5.20 28.85
C LEU A 59 31.90 -6.69 29.11
N VAL A 60 31.23 -7.54 28.32
CA VAL A 60 31.38 -9.01 28.45
C VAL A 60 32.79 -9.45 28.14
N ILE A 61 33.46 -8.86 27.15
CA ILE A 61 34.87 -9.15 26.85
C ILE A 61 35.76 -8.81 28.04
N ILE A 62 35.57 -7.66 28.69
CA ILE A 62 36.32 -7.27 29.87
C ILE A 62 36.12 -8.29 31.01
N LEU A 63 34.87 -8.73 31.24
CA LEU A 63 34.58 -9.72 32.26
C LEU A 63 35.17 -11.10 31.95
N ILE A 64 35.21 -11.49 30.67
CA ILE A 64 35.90 -12.73 30.26
C ILE A 64 37.42 -12.64 30.58
N ILE A 65 38.03 -11.50 30.27
CA ILE A 65 39.43 -11.27 30.59
C ILE A 65 39.64 -11.32 32.12
N ALA A 66 38.74 -10.69 32.88
CA ALA A 66 38.77 -10.72 34.34
C ALA A 66 38.65 -12.15 34.92
N ALA A 67 37.71 -12.95 34.37
CA ALA A 67 37.52 -14.34 34.76
C ALA A 67 38.78 -15.20 34.47
N ILE A 68 39.43 -14.98 33.32
CA ILE A 68 40.70 -15.64 32.98
C ILE A 68 41.80 -15.27 33.97
N ILE A 69 41.93 -13.98 34.30
CA ILE A 69 42.93 -13.51 35.27
C ILE A 69 42.68 -14.10 36.66
N SER A 70 41.41 -14.08 37.15
CA SER A 70 41.03 -14.72 38.42
C SER A 70 41.43 -16.20 38.46
N GLY A 71 41.10 -16.94 37.38
CA GLY A 71 41.47 -18.35 37.29
C GLY A 71 42.99 -18.62 37.29
N VAL A 72 43.76 -17.77 36.60
CA VAL A 72 45.25 -17.87 36.59
C VAL A 72 45.84 -17.53 37.95
N LEU A 73 45.24 -16.60 38.70
CA LEU A 73 45.67 -16.22 40.04
C LEU A 73 45.26 -17.25 41.13
N GLY A 74 44.50 -18.31 40.75
CA GLY A 74 44.11 -19.41 41.62
C GLY A 74 42.71 -19.28 42.24
N ASP A 75 42.00 -18.18 41.96
CA ASP A 75 40.61 -18.00 42.41
C ASP A 75 39.64 -18.55 41.37
N ILE A 76 39.53 -19.88 41.34
CA ILE A 76 38.64 -20.62 40.42
C ILE A 76 37.17 -20.36 40.73
N GLU A 77 36.83 -20.17 42.01
CA GLU A 77 35.41 -19.94 42.42
C GLU A 77 34.86 -18.65 41.82
N SER A 78 35.58 -17.54 41.93
CA SER A 78 35.21 -16.26 41.35
C SER A 78 35.18 -16.32 39.81
N ALA A 79 36.13 -16.98 39.18
CA ALA A 79 36.14 -17.18 37.73
C ALA A 79 34.88 -17.93 37.24
N ILE A 80 34.44 -18.99 37.94
CA ILE A 80 33.22 -19.74 37.63
C ILE A 80 32.00 -18.86 37.81
N VAL A 81 31.88 -18.10 38.89
CA VAL A 81 30.74 -17.20 39.15
C VAL A 81 30.63 -16.16 38.04
N ILE A 82 31.69 -15.51 37.65
CA ILE A 82 31.69 -14.52 36.55
C ILE A 82 31.21 -15.18 35.27
N PHE A 83 31.73 -16.36 34.91
CA PHE A 83 31.36 -17.08 33.70
C PHE A 83 29.91 -17.50 33.70
N VAL A 84 29.37 -17.96 34.84
CA VAL A 84 27.95 -18.32 34.99
C VAL A 84 27.03 -17.10 34.79
N VAL A 85 27.39 -15.96 35.40
CA VAL A 85 26.60 -14.71 35.23
C VAL A 85 26.58 -14.25 33.79
N ILE A 86 27.74 -14.21 33.12
CA ILE A 86 27.85 -13.85 31.71
C ILE A 86 26.98 -14.78 30.85
N THR A 87 27.02 -16.09 31.13
CA THR A 87 26.26 -17.10 30.37
C THR A 87 24.75 -16.92 30.59
N ILE A 88 24.29 -16.69 31.82
CA ILE A 88 22.88 -16.42 32.12
C ILE A 88 22.38 -15.17 31.37
N ASN A 89 23.17 -14.09 31.40
CA ASN A 89 22.83 -12.87 30.70
C ASN A 89 22.79 -13.07 29.18
N ALA A 90 23.72 -13.83 28.61
CA ALA A 90 23.72 -14.16 27.20
C ALA A 90 22.47 -14.98 26.78
N ILE A 91 22.06 -15.94 27.64
CA ILE A 91 20.82 -16.71 27.42
C ILE A 91 19.60 -15.77 27.47
N LEU A 92 19.52 -14.92 28.47
CA LEU A 92 18.40 -13.99 28.66
C LEU A 92 18.27 -13.03 27.46
N GLY A 93 19.37 -12.42 27.02
CA GLY A 93 19.41 -11.54 25.86
C GLY A 93 18.99 -12.25 24.57
N THR A 94 19.44 -13.50 24.39
CA THR A 94 19.06 -14.31 23.22
C THR A 94 17.55 -14.64 23.22
N VAL A 95 16.99 -15.05 24.37
CA VAL A 95 15.56 -15.35 24.50
C VAL A 95 14.71 -14.10 24.24
N GLN A 96 15.11 -12.95 24.76
CA GLN A 96 14.41 -11.69 24.53
C GLN A 96 14.43 -11.31 23.04
N HIS A 97 15.57 -11.46 22.37
CA HIS A 97 15.71 -11.19 20.93
C HIS A 97 14.78 -12.09 20.10
N ILE A 98 14.77 -13.39 20.37
CA ILE A 98 13.90 -14.36 19.66
C ILE A 98 12.41 -14.04 19.88
N LYS A 99 12.00 -13.72 21.12
CA LYS A 99 10.60 -13.35 21.39
C LYS A 99 10.18 -12.08 20.65
N ALA A 100 11.04 -11.09 20.57
CA ALA A 100 10.79 -9.85 19.84
C ALA A 100 10.62 -10.12 18.34
N GLU A 101 11.46 -10.97 17.74
CA GLU A 101 11.39 -11.37 16.34
C GLU A 101 10.09 -12.14 16.03
N GLN A 102 9.72 -13.11 16.88
CA GLN A 102 8.48 -13.89 16.74
C GLN A 102 7.22 -12.99 16.78
N SER A 103 7.22 -11.96 17.61
CA SER A 103 6.10 -11.00 17.68
C SER A 103 5.91 -10.24 16.38
N LEU A 104 6.99 -9.89 15.70
CA LEU A 104 6.93 -9.23 14.38
C LEU A 104 6.45 -10.18 13.28
N ASP A 105 6.91 -11.43 13.29
CA ASP A 105 6.50 -12.43 12.28
C ASP A 105 4.98 -12.68 12.33
N SER A 106 4.41 -12.80 13.52
CA SER A 106 2.96 -12.99 13.70
C SER A 106 2.15 -11.81 13.13
N LEU A 107 2.67 -10.57 13.18
CA LEU A 107 2.01 -9.41 12.60
C LEU A 107 2.06 -9.41 11.07
N LYS A 108 3.15 -9.90 10.48
CA LYS A 108 3.30 -10.00 9.02
C LYS A 108 2.33 -11.03 8.42
N GLU A 109 2.13 -12.17 9.10
CA GLU A 109 1.20 -13.20 8.63
C GLU A 109 -0.26 -12.73 8.58
N MET A 110 -0.67 -11.80 9.43
CA MET A 110 -2.03 -11.25 9.43
C MET A 110 -2.35 -10.38 8.20
N SER A 111 -1.35 -9.95 7.45
CA SER A 111 -1.48 -9.03 6.30
C SER A 111 -1.05 -9.65 4.96
N ALA A 112 -0.95 -10.98 4.88
CA ALA A 112 -0.53 -11.64 3.65
C ALA A 112 -1.62 -11.55 2.56
N PRO A 113 -1.31 -11.08 1.34
CA PRO A 113 -2.27 -11.04 0.26
C PRO A 113 -2.65 -12.47 -0.20
N THR A 114 -3.89 -12.65 -0.64
CA THR A 114 -4.37 -13.86 -1.29
C THR A 114 -4.46 -13.67 -2.81
N ALA A 115 -4.44 -14.77 -3.57
CA ALA A 115 -4.59 -14.75 -5.01
C ALA A 115 -5.59 -15.82 -5.47
N LYS A 116 -6.36 -15.51 -6.52
CA LYS A 116 -7.25 -16.45 -7.20
C LYS A 116 -6.47 -17.11 -8.34
N VAL A 117 -6.14 -18.37 -8.21
CA VAL A 117 -5.40 -19.13 -9.24
C VAL A 117 -6.29 -20.16 -9.89
N ILE A 118 -6.09 -20.42 -11.19
CA ILE A 118 -6.72 -21.55 -11.88
C ILE A 118 -5.73 -22.71 -11.81
N ARG A 119 -6.14 -23.80 -11.14
CA ARG A 119 -5.40 -25.06 -11.06
C ARG A 119 -6.36 -26.23 -11.25
N ASP A 120 -5.96 -27.20 -12.07
CA ASP A 120 -6.81 -28.35 -12.46
C ASP A 120 -8.14 -27.89 -13.12
N GLY A 121 -8.17 -26.72 -13.80
CA GLY A 121 -9.36 -26.14 -14.41
C GLY A 121 -10.33 -25.45 -13.44
N GLU A 122 -10.01 -25.37 -12.15
CA GLU A 122 -10.84 -24.76 -11.12
C GLU A 122 -10.17 -23.52 -10.51
N ILE A 123 -10.97 -22.51 -10.17
CA ILE A 123 -10.48 -21.33 -9.44
C ILE A 123 -10.29 -21.71 -7.97
N LYS A 124 -9.07 -21.52 -7.46
CA LYS A 124 -8.69 -21.77 -6.06
C LYS A 124 -8.10 -20.50 -5.47
N VAL A 125 -8.50 -20.15 -4.26
CA VAL A 125 -7.88 -19.06 -3.50
C VAL A 125 -6.67 -19.64 -2.75
N VAL A 126 -5.51 -19.06 -2.97
CA VAL A 126 -4.24 -19.45 -2.32
C VAL A 126 -3.60 -18.23 -1.66
N GLU A 127 -2.73 -18.46 -0.69
CA GLU A 127 -1.89 -17.37 -0.17
C GLU A 127 -0.95 -16.88 -1.26
N GLY A 128 -0.72 -15.57 -1.35
CA GLY A 128 0.15 -14.95 -2.36
C GLY A 128 1.55 -15.57 -2.41
N LYS A 129 2.08 -16.03 -1.25
CA LYS A 129 3.37 -16.73 -1.15
C LYS A 129 3.38 -18.10 -1.83
N ASP A 130 2.21 -18.70 -2.06
CA ASP A 130 2.07 -20.04 -2.65
C ASP A 130 1.79 -20.00 -4.16
N VAL A 131 1.74 -18.81 -4.75
CA VAL A 131 1.72 -18.59 -6.20
C VAL A 131 3.08 -18.95 -6.78
N THR A 132 3.09 -19.62 -7.94
CA THR A 132 4.32 -20.07 -8.59
C THR A 132 4.34 -19.77 -10.08
N VAL A 133 5.52 -19.82 -10.68
CA VAL A 133 5.71 -19.64 -12.13
C VAL A 133 4.87 -20.68 -12.89
N GLY A 134 4.09 -20.19 -13.87
CA GLY A 134 3.16 -21.01 -14.67
C GLY A 134 1.73 -21.07 -14.14
N ASP A 135 1.44 -20.56 -12.92
CA ASP A 135 0.06 -20.38 -12.46
C ASP A 135 -0.70 -19.40 -13.35
N ILE A 136 -1.98 -19.67 -13.58
CA ILE A 136 -2.91 -18.70 -14.17
C ILE A 136 -3.61 -17.98 -13.02
N VAL A 137 -3.38 -16.67 -12.90
CA VAL A 137 -4.01 -15.83 -11.87
C VAL A 137 -5.14 -15.03 -12.49
N VAL A 138 -6.29 -15.03 -11.82
CA VAL A 138 -7.44 -14.18 -12.15
C VAL A 138 -7.32 -12.90 -11.33
N ILE A 139 -7.33 -11.77 -12.02
CA ILE A 139 -7.24 -10.43 -11.44
C ILE A 139 -8.54 -9.70 -11.75
N GLU A 140 -9.15 -9.12 -10.75
CA GLU A 140 -10.35 -8.28 -10.82
C GLU A 140 -10.11 -6.94 -10.13
N ALA A 141 -10.93 -5.94 -10.45
CA ALA A 141 -10.85 -4.65 -9.76
C ALA A 141 -10.93 -4.84 -8.24
N GLY A 142 -10.00 -4.22 -7.50
CA GLY A 142 -9.84 -4.42 -6.06
C GLY A 142 -8.76 -5.42 -5.65
N ASP A 143 -8.22 -6.20 -6.59
CA ASP A 143 -7.19 -7.20 -6.30
C ASP A 143 -5.77 -6.58 -6.36
N TYR A 144 -4.89 -7.04 -5.46
CA TYR A 144 -3.45 -6.80 -5.55
C TYR A 144 -2.79 -7.85 -6.44
N VAL A 145 -1.91 -7.40 -7.32
CA VAL A 145 -1.07 -8.29 -8.13
C VAL A 145 0.09 -8.79 -7.27
N CYS A 146 0.13 -10.09 -7.01
CA CYS A 146 1.10 -10.69 -6.09
C CYS A 146 2.40 -11.17 -6.76
N SER A 147 2.45 -11.25 -8.10
CA SER A 147 3.58 -11.77 -8.88
C SER A 147 3.66 -11.08 -10.24
N ASP A 148 4.79 -11.18 -10.93
CA ASP A 148 4.85 -10.68 -12.30
C ASP A 148 4.25 -11.70 -13.27
N GLY A 149 3.48 -11.23 -14.25
CA GLY A 149 2.80 -12.08 -15.20
C GLY A 149 2.54 -11.45 -16.56
N ARG A 150 2.33 -12.30 -17.57
CA ARG A 150 1.91 -11.93 -18.92
C ARG A 150 0.39 -12.08 -19.02
N ILE A 151 -0.29 -11.02 -19.43
CA ILE A 151 -1.74 -11.03 -19.64
C ILE A 151 -2.07 -11.97 -20.81
N ILE A 152 -2.99 -12.90 -20.60
CA ILE A 152 -3.46 -13.87 -21.59
C ILE A 152 -4.91 -13.63 -22.00
N GLU A 153 -5.69 -12.96 -21.14
CA GLU A 153 -7.07 -12.52 -21.39
C GLU A 153 -7.28 -11.19 -20.70
N ASN A 154 -7.88 -10.23 -21.38
CA ASN A 154 -8.11 -8.88 -20.84
C ASN A 154 -9.54 -8.41 -21.12
N ALA A 155 -10.18 -7.84 -20.12
CA ALA A 155 -11.47 -7.16 -20.21
C ALA A 155 -11.37 -5.79 -19.54
N SER A 156 -10.81 -4.83 -20.29
CA SER A 156 -10.66 -3.42 -19.88
C SER A 156 -9.93 -3.22 -18.54
N LEU A 157 -8.94 -4.07 -18.24
CA LEU A 157 -8.18 -3.95 -16.99
C LEU A 157 -7.39 -2.65 -16.96
N LYS A 158 -7.53 -1.89 -15.88
CA LYS A 158 -6.65 -0.76 -15.54
C LYS A 158 -5.96 -1.04 -14.22
N VAL A 159 -4.67 -0.73 -14.14
CA VAL A 159 -3.83 -1.06 -13.00
C VAL A 159 -3.02 0.14 -12.56
N ASP A 160 -3.05 0.45 -11.29
CA ASP A 160 -2.14 1.39 -10.65
C ASP A 160 -0.77 0.72 -10.47
N GLU A 161 0.22 1.24 -11.17
CA GLU A 161 1.62 0.81 -11.13
C GLU A 161 2.54 1.88 -10.53
N SER A 162 1.97 2.87 -9.85
CA SER A 162 2.69 4.03 -9.30
C SER A 162 3.88 3.64 -8.40
N ALA A 163 3.76 2.53 -7.67
CA ALA A 163 4.84 2.02 -6.84
C ALA A 163 6.14 1.66 -7.60
N MET A 164 6.04 1.41 -8.91
CA MET A 164 7.17 1.03 -9.75
C MET A 164 7.52 2.07 -10.82
N THR A 165 6.50 2.71 -11.40
CA THR A 165 6.68 3.68 -12.49
C THR A 165 6.77 5.12 -11.98
N GLY A 166 6.19 5.40 -10.81
CA GLY A 166 6.02 6.75 -10.27
C GLY A 166 4.84 7.53 -10.89
N GLU A 167 4.13 6.94 -11.86
CA GLU A 167 2.99 7.56 -12.53
C GLU A 167 1.71 7.27 -11.75
N SER A 168 0.95 8.32 -11.42
CA SER A 168 -0.27 8.21 -10.60
C SER A 168 -1.52 7.79 -11.37
N GLU A 169 -1.49 7.85 -12.71
CA GLU A 169 -2.62 7.43 -13.53
C GLU A 169 -2.62 5.91 -13.76
N PRO A 170 -3.76 5.23 -13.57
CA PRO A 170 -3.85 3.81 -13.84
C PRO A 170 -3.61 3.50 -15.33
N VAL A 171 -2.72 2.53 -15.57
CA VAL A 171 -2.34 2.09 -16.92
C VAL A 171 -3.39 1.13 -17.47
N GLU A 172 -3.92 1.42 -18.64
CA GLU A 172 -4.80 0.50 -19.36
C GLU A 172 -3.99 -0.67 -19.95
N LYS A 173 -4.38 -1.88 -19.62
CA LYS A 173 -3.69 -3.09 -20.02
C LYS A 173 -4.26 -3.71 -21.30
N GLN A 174 -3.40 -4.39 -22.05
CA GLN A 174 -3.73 -4.99 -23.35
C GLN A 174 -3.13 -6.39 -23.49
N GLU A 175 -3.65 -7.19 -24.43
CA GLU A 175 -3.11 -8.54 -24.75
C GLU A 175 -2.04 -8.52 -25.86
N THR A 176 -1.79 -7.40 -26.49
CA THR A 176 -0.95 -7.26 -27.68
C THR A 176 0.48 -7.71 -27.44
N VAL A 177 1.14 -8.21 -28.47
CA VAL A 177 2.59 -8.47 -28.48
C VAL A 177 3.32 -7.16 -28.70
N LEU A 178 4.32 -6.88 -27.88
CA LEU A 178 5.11 -5.65 -27.97
C LEU A 178 6.44 -5.92 -28.67
N ASP A 179 6.76 -5.09 -29.66
CA ASP A 179 8.02 -5.17 -30.42
C ASP A 179 9.12 -4.33 -29.76
N GLY A 180 10.35 -4.83 -29.85
CA GLY A 180 11.55 -4.14 -29.35
C GLY A 180 11.68 -4.14 -27.83
N GLU A 181 12.69 -3.43 -27.32
CA GLU A 181 12.85 -3.21 -25.88
C GLU A 181 11.96 -2.07 -25.42
N LYS A 182 11.18 -2.32 -24.37
CA LYS A 182 10.26 -1.35 -23.78
C LYS A 182 10.62 -1.10 -22.32
N PRO A 183 10.60 0.17 -21.86
CA PRO A 183 10.63 0.49 -20.42
C PRO A 183 9.49 -0.21 -19.68
N LEU A 184 9.60 -0.31 -18.37
CA LEU A 184 8.65 -1.06 -17.54
C LEU A 184 7.21 -0.55 -17.70
N GLY A 185 7.01 0.78 -17.62
CA GLY A 185 5.70 1.43 -17.74
C GLY A 185 5.01 1.24 -19.09
N ASP A 186 5.79 1.03 -20.18
CA ASP A 186 5.27 0.84 -21.53
C ASP A 186 4.90 -0.63 -21.83
N ARG A 187 5.14 -1.57 -20.90
CA ARG A 187 4.82 -2.98 -21.08
C ARG A 187 3.35 -3.25 -20.71
N VAL A 188 2.45 -2.66 -21.49
CA VAL A 188 0.99 -2.71 -21.25
C VAL A 188 0.39 -4.11 -21.23
N ASN A 189 1.12 -5.12 -21.70
CA ASN A 189 0.69 -6.52 -21.69
C ASN A 189 1.26 -7.36 -20.52
N MET A 190 1.91 -6.70 -19.56
CA MET A 190 2.44 -7.31 -18.35
C MET A 190 1.74 -6.75 -17.11
N LEU A 191 1.70 -7.55 -16.06
CA LEU A 191 1.31 -7.14 -14.70
C LEU A 191 2.49 -7.37 -13.77
N TYR A 192 2.64 -6.52 -12.79
CA TYR A 192 3.78 -6.53 -11.88
C TYR A 192 3.35 -6.67 -10.42
N SER A 193 4.14 -7.42 -9.67
CA SER A 193 3.95 -7.57 -8.22
C SER A 193 3.93 -6.21 -7.53
N GLY A 194 2.99 -6.01 -6.62
CA GLY A 194 2.81 -4.75 -5.88
C GLY A 194 1.92 -3.72 -6.54
N SER A 195 1.40 -4.00 -7.75
CA SER A 195 0.41 -3.18 -8.43
C SER A 195 -1.00 -3.49 -7.94
N PHE A 196 -1.94 -2.57 -8.19
CA PHE A 196 -3.32 -2.67 -7.75
C PHE A 196 -4.28 -2.53 -8.93
N ALA A 197 -5.19 -3.50 -9.12
CA ALA A 197 -6.20 -3.44 -10.16
C ALA A 197 -7.32 -2.46 -9.77
N THR A 198 -7.45 -1.37 -10.53
CA THR A 198 -8.43 -0.32 -10.25
C THR A 198 -9.74 -0.49 -11.01
N TYR A 199 -9.71 -1.17 -12.18
CA TYR A 199 -10.88 -1.37 -13.03
C TYR A 199 -10.72 -2.63 -13.89
N GLY A 200 -11.85 -3.25 -14.27
CA GLY A 200 -11.90 -4.38 -15.21
C GLY A 200 -11.42 -5.69 -14.63
N ARG A 201 -11.07 -6.62 -15.50
CA ARG A 201 -10.55 -7.94 -15.12
C ARG A 201 -9.60 -8.49 -16.16
N ALA A 202 -8.70 -9.39 -15.73
CA ALA A 202 -7.82 -10.12 -16.65
C ALA A 202 -7.45 -11.49 -16.09
N LYS A 203 -6.91 -12.33 -16.97
CA LYS A 203 -6.13 -13.51 -16.58
C LYS A 203 -4.67 -13.30 -16.99
N MET A 204 -3.76 -13.62 -16.11
CA MET A 204 -2.34 -13.60 -16.41
C MET A 204 -1.69 -14.95 -16.13
N VAL A 205 -0.68 -15.29 -16.89
CA VAL A 205 0.24 -16.39 -16.55
C VAL A 205 1.43 -15.83 -15.80
N VAL A 206 1.75 -16.40 -14.65
CA VAL A 206 2.87 -16.00 -13.79
C VAL A 206 4.19 -16.30 -14.46
N THR A 207 5.02 -15.28 -14.66
CA THR A 207 6.33 -15.38 -15.29
C THR A 207 7.48 -15.33 -14.30
N SER A 208 7.30 -14.61 -13.17
CA SER A 208 8.32 -14.46 -12.12
C SER A 208 7.67 -14.35 -10.74
N VAL A 209 8.38 -14.86 -9.72
CA VAL A 209 7.94 -14.86 -8.32
C VAL A 209 9.07 -14.40 -7.39
N GLY A 210 8.73 -13.87 -6.25
CA GLY A 210 9.66 -13.48 -5.16
C GLY A 210 10.75 -12.52 -5.64
N MET A 211 12.01 -12.89 -5.43
CA MET A 211 13.15 -12.02 -5.77
C MET A 211 13.40 -11.85 -7.27
N GLU A 212 12.80 -12.68 -8.12
CA GLU A 212 12.90 -12.58 -9.57
C GLU A 212 11.86 -11.62 -10.17
N THR A 213 10.89 -11.13 -9.39
CA THR A 213 9.96 -10.07 -9.80
C THR A 213 10.69 -8.74 -9.94
N GLU A 214 10.10 -7.77 -10.67
CA GLU A 214 10.70 -6.44 -10.80
C GLU A 214 10.85 -5.75 -9.43
N ILE A 215 9.85 -5.87 -8.54
CA ILE A 215 9.95 -5.38 -7.17
C ILE A 215 11.02 -6.14 -6.35
N GLY A 216 11.20 -7.43 -6.62
CA GLY A 216 12.25 -8.25 -6.01
C GLY A 216 13.66 -7.79 -6.42
N LYS A 217 13.86 -7.44 -7.68
CA LYS A 217 15.11 -6.87 -8.19
C LYS A 217 15.41 -5.52 -7.53
N ILE A 218 14.41 -4.63 -7.39
CA ILE A 218 14.54 -3.37 -6.67
C ILE A 218 14.93 -3.62 -5.21
N ALA A 219 14.25 -4.56 -4.54
CA ALA A 219 14.55 -4.94 -3.16
C ALA A 219 15.99 -5.48 -3.01
N SER A 220 16.49 -6.22 -4.00
CA SER A 220 17.86 -6.72 -4.04
C SER A 220 18.89 -5.60 -4.13
N LEU A 221 18.65 -4.57 -4.94
CA LEU A 221 19.49 -3.38 -5.05
C LEU A 221 19.52 -2.59 -3.72
N LEU A 222 18.37 -2.45 -3.06
CA LEU A 222 18.25 -1.78 -1.77
C LEU A 222 18.96 -2.55 -0.64
N LYS A 223 19.00 -3.89 -0.71
CA LYS A 223 19.63 -4.74 0.30
C LYS A 223 21.16 -4.59 0.36
N SER A 224 21.80 -4.10 -0.69
CA SER A 224 23.22 -3.76 -0.70
C SER A 224 23.57 -2.51 0.11
N THR A 225 22.58 -1.72 0.50
CA THR A 225 22.77 -0.52 1.32
C THR A 225 22.81 -0.93 2.79
N GLN A 226 23.93 -0.62 3.48
CA GLN A 226 24.09 -0.91 4.92
C GLN A 226 22.94 -0.26 5.71
N GLU A 227 22.28 -1.04 6.56
CA GLU A 227 21.27 -0.52 7.49
C GLU A 227 21.95 0.47 8.45
N LYS A 228 21.54 1.74 8.39
CA LYS A 228 21.98 2.75 9.35
C LYS A 228 21.36 2.44 10.72
N LYS A 229 22.16 2.60 11.79
CA LYS A 229 21.64 2.51 13.16
C LYS A 229 20.65 3.65 13.41
N THR A 230 19.65 3.37 14.24
CA THR A 230 18.72 4.43 14.69
C THR A 230 19.41 5.37 15.68
N PRO A 231 18.90 6.60 15.87
CA PRO A 231 19.43 7.54 16.86
C PRO A 231 19.51 6.94 18.28
N LEU A 232 18.51 6.13 18.66
CA LEU A 232 18.51 5.43 19.94
C LEU A 232 19.63 4.40 20.02
N GLN A 233 19.82 3.57 18.99
CA GLN A 233 20.90 2.59 18.95
C GLN A 233 22.27 3.25 19.06
N GLU A 234 22.48 4.35 18.33
CA GLU A 234 23.74 5.12 18.44
C GLU A 234 23.93 5.72 19.84
N SER A 235 22.85 6.25 20.43
CA SER A 235 22.89 6.81 21.78
C SER A 235 23.19 5.74 22.83
N LEU A 236 22.56 4.56 22.71
CA LEU A 236 22.79 3.42 23.61
C LEU A 236 24.19 2.86 23.48
N ASP A 237 24.73 2.71 22.25
CA ASP A 237 26.11 2.29 22.01
C ASP A 237 27.10 3.26 22.63
N ASN A 238 26.88 4.56 22.46
CA ASN A 238 27.73 5.60 23.00
C ASN A 238 27.63 5.68 24.53
N PHE A 239 26.42 5.52 25.08
CA PHE A 239 26.22 5.42 26.53
C PHE A 239 26.92 4.20 27.10
N GLY A 240 26.73 3.02 26.49
CA GLY A 240 27.41 1.79 26.88
C GLY A 240 28.93 1.93 26.92
N LYS A 241 29.55 2.51 25.89
CA LYS A 241 31.00 2.77 25.83
C LYS A 241 31.48 3.73 26.93
N LYS A 242 30.77 4.86 27.15
CA LYS A 242 31.10 5.82 28.19
C LYS A 242 30.97 5.20 29.58
N LEU A 243 29.90 4.45 29.83
CA LEU A 243 29.67 3.78 31.09
C LEU A 243 30.74 2.74 31.36
N SER A 244 31.14 1.93 30.36
CA SER A 244 32.22 0.96 30.45
C SER A 244 33.55 1.63 30.84
N LEU A 245 33.87 2.77 30.24
CA LEU A 245 35.10 3.51 30.57
C LEU A 245 35.08 4.03 32.01
N ILE A 246 33.92 4.52 32.49
CA ILE A 246 33.73 4.97 33.88
C ILE A 246 33.90 3.79 34.84
N ILE A 247 33.26 2.63 34.55
CA ILE A 247 33.39 1.42 35.37
C ILE A 247 34.84 0.98 35.49
N ILE A 248 35.56 0.92 34.35
CA ILE A 248 36.99 0.57 34.36
C ILE A 248 37.78 1.56 35.22
N GLY A 249 37.51 2.85 35.09
CA GLY A 249 38.15 3.89 35.92
C GLY A 249 37.90 3.67 37.41
N ILE A 250 36.66 3.39 37.79
CA ILE A 250 36.28 3.08 39.19
C ILE A 250 37.03 1.82 39.67
N CYS A 251 37.02 0.75 38.86
CA CYS A 251 37.71 -0.50 39.21
C CYS A 251 39.22 -0.30 39.45
N VAL A 252 39.89 0.49 38.62
CA VAL A 252 41.29 0.83 38.77
C VAL A 252 41.52 1.64 40.05
N ILE A 253 40.65 2.61 40.35
CA ILE A 253 40.74 3.40 41.60
C ILE A 253 40.56 2.49 42.83
N VAL A 254 39.53 1.63 42.80
CA VAL A 254 39.23 0.71 43.91
C VAL A 254 40.40 -0.27 44.13
N LEU A 255 40.90 -0.87 43.03
CA LEU A 255 42.08 -1.73 43.08
C LEU A 255 43.28 -1.00 43.70
N GLY A 256 43.55 0.22 43.25
CA GLY A 256 44.64 1.04 43.80
C GLY A 256 44.46 1.37 45.27
N LEU A 257 43.23 1.71 45.71
CA LEU A 257 42.93 1.99 47.11
C LEU A 257 43.09 0.75 48.02
N GLU A 258 42.66 -0.42 47.55
CA GLU A 258 42.78 -1.66 48.31
C GLU A 258 44.26 -2.05 48.43
N LEU A 259 45.04 -1.93 47.37
CA LEU A 259 46.51 -2.16 47.42
C LEU A 259 47.23 -1.15 48.31
N PHE A 260 46.77 0.11 48.37
CA PHE A 260 47.35 1.15 49.21
C PHE A 260 47.04 0.95 50.70
N ARG A 261 45.86 0.41 51.02
CA ARG A 261 45.41 0.12 52.43
C ARG A 261 46.07 -1.12 53.02
N SER A 262 46.63 -1.99 52.21
CA SER A 262 47.24 -3.23 52.67
C SER A 262 48.62 -2.98 53.24
N ASP A 263 48.97 -3.69 54.33
CA ASP A 263 50.31 -3.62 55.01
C ASP A 263 51.46 -4.28 54.21
N GLY A 264 51.24 -4.52 52.90
CA GLY A 264 52.23 -5.08 51.98
C GLY A 264 51.54 -5.67 50.73
N ILE A 265 52.19 -5.45 49.58
CA ILE A 265 51.71 -5.99 48.30
C ILE A 265 52.23 -7.40 48.13
N ASN A 266 51.38 -8.40 48.36
CA ASN A 266 51.63 -9.79 48.01
C ASN A 266 50.58 -10.29 47.01
N LEU A 267 50.78 -11.47 46.45
CA LEU A 267 49.93 -12.03 45.43
C LEU A 267 48.48 -12.21 45.94
N THR A 268 48.28 -12.59 47.19
CA THR A 268 46.97 -12.80 47.81
C THR A 268 46.20 -11.48 47.92
N VAL A 269 46.83 -10.41 48.43
CA VAL A 269 46.23 -9.08 48.53
C VAL A 269 45.84 -8.54 47.15
N PHE A 270 46.72 -8.75 46.16
CA PHE A 270 46.39 -8.36 44.79
C PHE A 270 45.19 -9.12 44.24
N THR A 271 45.13 -10.44 44.48
CA THR A 271 44.00 -11.27 44.01
C THR A 271 42.69 -10.83 44.65
N ASP A 272 42.66 -10.61 45.97
CA ASP A 272 41.45 -10.18 46.70
C ASP A 272 40.97 -8.81 46.23
N ALA A 273 41.87 -7.84 46.07
CA ALA A 273 41.58 -6.51 45.55
C ALA A 273 41.08 -6.55 44.10
N PHE A 274 41.68 -7.42 43.28
CA PHE A 274 41.26 -7.61 41.87
C PHE A 274 39.87 -8.24 41.79
N VAL A 275 39.59 -9.29 42.54
CA VAL A 275 38.28 -9.95 42.60
C VAL A 275 37.19 -8.98 43.06
N PHE A 276 37.48 -8.15 44.08
CA PHE A 276 36.56 -7.12 44.53
C PHE A 276 36.24 -6.08 43.44
N ALA A 277 37.28 -5.60 42.73
CA ALA A 277 37.10 -4.66 41.62
C ALA A 277 36.27 -5.27 40.48
N VAL A 278 36.51 -6.55 40.16
CA VAL A 278 35.74 -7.29 39.14
C VAL A 278 34.29 -7.51 39.58
N ALA A 279 34.05 -7.86 40.85
CA ALA A 279 32.70 -8.00 41.39
C ALA A 279 31.88 -6.69 41.27
N LEU A 280 32.54 -5.54 41.52
CA LEU A 280 31.95 -4.23 41.32
C LEU A 280 31.65 -3.95 39.84
N ALA A 281 32.54 -4.36 38.93
CA ALA A 281 32.29 -4.24 37.50
C ALA A 281 31.09 -5.05 37.04
N VAL A 282 30.92 -6.30 37.54
CA VAL A 282 29.75 -7.16 37.25
C VAL A 282 28.45 -6.51 37.76
N ALA A 283 28.45 -5.97 38.99
CA ALA A 283 27.31 -5.31 39.58
C ALA A 283 26.88 -4.03 38.84
N ALA A 284 27.78 -3.42 38.10
CA ALA A 284 27.53 -2.18 37.32
C ALA A 284 27.03 -2.44 35.89
N ILE A 285 26.84 -3.70 35.48
CA ILE A 285 26.30 -4.01 34.15
C ILE A 285 24.89 -3.48 34.04
N PRO A 286 24.55 -2.66 33.01
CA PRO A 286 23.21 -2.13 32.84
C PRO A 286 22.29 -3.18 32.21
N GLU A 287 21.71 -4.07 33.01
CA GLU A 287 20.76 -5.12 32.56
C GLU A 287 19.50 -4.52 31.90
N ALA A 288 19.18 -3.26 32.22
CA ALA A 288 18.04 -2.55 31.69
C ALA A 288 18.10 -2.32 30.16
N LEU A 289 19.29 -2.34 29.54
CA LEU A 289 19.44 -2.16 28.08
C LEU A 289 18.70 -3.25 27.28
N SER A 290 18.74 -4.49 27.75
CA SER A 290 18.01 -5.60 27.13
C SER A 290 16.50 -5.46 27.25
N SER A 291 16.01 -4.78 28.29
CA SER A 291 14.58 -4.53 28.51
C SER A 291 13.97 -3.54 27.50
N ILE A 292 14.77 -2.68 26.88
CA ILE A 292 14.33 -1.72 25.86
C ILE A 292 13.70 -2.46 24.67
N VAL A 293 14.33 -3.54 24.22
CA VAL A 293 13.80 -4.35 23.09
C VAL A 293 12.43 -4.91 23.43
N THR A 294 12.22 -5.35 24.68
CA THR A 294 10.92 -5.85 25.16
C THR A 294 9.88 -4.73 25.19
N ILE A 295 10.24 -3.54 25.66
CA ILE A 295 9.33 -2.38 25.71
C ILE A 295 8.91 -1.97 24.29
N VAL A 296 9.85 -1.89 23.36
CA VAL A 296 9.58 -1.57 21.96
C VAL A 296 8.68 -2.63 21.31
N SER A 297 8.89 -3.93 21.62
CA SER A 297 8.05 -5.02 21.15
C SER A 297 6.60 -4.91 21.65
N VAL A 298 6.39 -4.56 22.93
CA VAL A 298 5.06 -4.29 23.48
C VAL A 298 4.40 -3.08 22.80
N GLY A 299 5.18 -2.02 22.55
CA GLY A 299 4.74 -0.84 21.80
C GLY A 299 4.27 -1.22 20.38
N THR A 300 5.02 -2.05 19.68
CA THR A 300 4.67 -2.55 18.34
C THR A 300 3.33 -3.31 18.36
N GLN A 301 3.10 -4.17 19.36
CA GLN A 301 1.82 -4.88 19.50
C GLN A 301 0.64 -3.95 19.73
N LYS A 302 0.82 -2.86 20.49
CA LYS A 302 -0.22 -1.83 20.64
C LYS A 302 -0.52 -1.12 19.33
N LEU A 303 0.51 -0.71 18.59
CA LEU A 303 0.36 -0.07 17.27
C LEU A 303 -0.38 -0.99 16.29
N ALA A 304 -0.07 -2.29 16.30
CA ALA A 304 -0.76 -3.25 15.45
C ALA A 304 -2.26 -3.37 15.74
N LYS A 305 -2.67 -3.23 17.01
CA LYS A 305 -4.09 -3.21 17.40
C LYS A 305 -4.82 -1.98 16.86
N GLU A 306 -4.10 -0.89 16.62
CA GLU A 306 -4.58 0.33 15.98
C GLU A 306 -4.34 0.30 14.46
N ASN A 307 -4.22 -0.89 13.86
CA ASN A 307 -3.99 -1.13 12.43
C ASN A 307 -2.67 -0.55 11.87
N ALA A 308 -1.71 -0.18 12.73
CA ALA A 308 -0.39 0.27 12.31
C ALA A 308 0.61 -0.89 12.31
N ILE A 309 0.92 -1.44 11.13
CA ILE A 309 1.80 -2.60 10.98
C ILE A 309 3.26 -2.13 10.91
N ILE A 310 4.05 -2.52 11.90
CA ILE A 310 5.45 -2.19 12.01
C ILE A 310 6.30 -3.35 11.46
N ARG A 311 7.15 -3.09 10.48
CA ARG A 311 8.04 -4.10 9.88
C ARG A 311 9.39 -4.24 10.59
N LYS A 312 9.87 -3.18 11.25
CA LYS A 312 11.15 -3.16 11.99
C LYS A 312 10.93 -2.55 13.37
N LEU A 313 11.34 -3.25 14.43
CA LEU A 313 11.21 -2.77 15.82
C LEU A 313 11.85 -1.39 16.02
N GLN A 314 12.99 -1.15 15.40
CA GLN A 314 13.73 0.11 15.50
C GLN A 314 12.93 1.31 14.96
N ALA A 315 12.00 1.08 14.02
CA ALA A 315 11.16 2.14 13.46
C ALA A 315 10.17 2.74 14.47
N VAL A 316 9.76 1.95 15.47
CA VAL A 316 8.81 2.40 16.51
C VAL A 316 9.38 3.56 17.32
N GLU A 317 10.65 3.46 17.70
CA GLU A 317 11.33 4.54 18.43
C GLU A 317 11.48 5.79 17.56
N GLY A 318 11.86 5.59 16.27
CA GLY A 318 12.00 6.69 15.33
C GLY A 318 10.74 7.52 15.15
N LEU A 319 9.55 6.89 15.22
CA LEU A 319 8.28 7.61 15.13
C LEU A 319 8.10 8.66 16.23
N GLY A 320 8.56 8.39 17.45
CA GLY A 320 8.48 9.33 18.58
C GLY A 320 9.38 10.55 18.47
N SER A 321 10.36 10.55 17.57
CA SER A 321 11.36 11.60 17.40
C SER A 321 11.28 12.35 16.07
N VAL A 322 10.26 12.08 15.23
CA VAL A 322 10.07 12.80 13.96
C VAL A 322 9.66 14.25 14.21
N SER A 323 10.26 15.17 13.45
CA SER A 323 9.93 16.59 13.46
C SER A 323 9.20 17.05 12.20
N ILE A 324 9.17 16.22 11.16
CA ILE A 324 8.54 16.51 9.89
C ILE A 324 7.78 15.25 9.44
N ILE A 325 6.49 15.44 9.12
CA ILE A 325 5.62 14.41 8.55
C ILE A 325 5.28 14.82 7.12
N CYS A 326 5.66 13.98 6.15
CA CYS A 326 5.28 14.14 4.76
C CYS A 326 4.12 13.17 4.49
N SER A 327 2.92 13.70 4.31
CA SER A 327 1.72 12.90 4.06
C SER A 327 1.29 13.01 2.60
N ASP A 328 0.89 11.91 2.01
CA ASP A 328 0.12 11.94 0.77
C ASP A 328 -1.31 12.43 1.07
N LYS A 329 -1.97 13.00 0.07
CA LYS A 329 -3.34 13.49 0.20
C LYS A 329 -4.34 12.35 0.01
N THR A 330 -4.30 11.72 -1.17
CA THR A 330 -5.34 10.79 -1.63
C THR A 330 -5.23 9.43 -0.94
N GLY A 331 -6.30 8.98 -0.30
CA GLY A 331 -6.34 7.71 0.43
C GLY A 331 -5.63 7.70 1.78
N THR A 332 -4.86 8.75 2.10
CA THR A 332 -4.19 8.95 3.40
C THR A 332 -4.94 9.98 4.24
N LEU A 333 -4.91 11.24 3.83
CA LEU A 333 -5.67 12.31 4.49
C LEU A 333 -7.15 12.30 4.08
N THR A 334 -7.45 11.80 2.88
CA THR A 334 -8.79 11.68 2.34
C THR A 334 -9.25 10.22 2.32
N GLN A 335 -10.55 10.00 2.10
CA GLN A 335 -11.18 8.68 2.16
C GLN A 335 -10.91 7.80 0.93
N ASN A 336 -10.31 8.36 -0.14
CA ASN A 336 -10.23 7.78 -1.48
C ASN A 336 -11.63 7.39 -2.02
N LYS A 337 -12.63 8.20 -1.69
CA LYS A 337 -14.01 7.98 -2.09
C LYS A 337 -14.60 9.30 -2.58
N MET A 338 -14.70 9.45 -3.90
CA MET A 338 -15.37 10.62 -4.47
C MET A 338 -16.81 10.71 -3.98
N THR A 339 -17.23 11.91 -3.61
CA THR A 339 -18.57 12.16 -3.08
C THR A 339 -19.10 13.48 -3.64
N VAL A 340 -20.32 13.46 -4.19
CA VAL A 340 -21.00 14.67 -4.65
C VAL A 340 -21.28 15.56 -3.44
N GLN A 341 -20.87 16.82 -3.54
CA GLN A 341 -21.07 17.83 -2.49
C GLN A 341 -22.13 18.83 -2.86
N LYS A 342 -22.19 19.23 -4.14
CA LYS A 342 -23.11 20.25 -4.63
C LYS A 342 -23.58 19.91 -6.04
N ILE A 343 -24.79 20.34 -6.38
CA ILE A 343 -25.26 20.41 -7.75
C ILE A 343 -25.67 21.84 -8.08
N TYR A 344 -25.58 22.19 -9.36
CA TYR A 344 -26.07 23.47 -9.87
C TYR A 344 -27.16 23.19 -10.92
N PHE A 345 -28.33 23.77 -10.73
CA PHE A 345 -29.47 23.65 -11.63
C PHE A 345 -30.24 24.99 -11.68
N ASP A 346 -30.46 25.51 -12.88
CA ASP A 346 -31.29 26.70 -13.14
C ASP A 346 -31.01 27.89 -12.18
N GLY A 347 -29.75 28.31 -12.07
CA GLY A 347 -29.32 29.42 -11.22
C GLY A 347 -29.24 29.10 -9.72
N GLN A 348 -29.54 27.87 -9.30
CA GLN A 348 -29.53 27.44 -7.91
C GLN A 348 -28.38 26.49 -7.61
N ILE A 349 -27.66 26.73 -6.52
CA ILE A 349 -26.71 25.79 -5.95
C ILE A 349 -27.42 25.04 -4.82
N ILE A 350 -27.35 23.70 -4.86
CA ILE A 350 -28.01 22.80 -3.94
C ILE A 350 -26.92 21.94 -3.28
N ASP A 351 -26.93 21.91 -1.96
CA ASP A 351 -25.99 21.09 -1.20
C ASP A 351 -26.43 19.61 -1.15
N LYS A 352 -25.47 18.74 -0.91
CA LYS A 352 -25.67 17.27 -0.92
C LYS A 352 -26.76 16.74 0.01
N ASP A 353 -27.11 17.51 1.05
CA ASP A 353 -28.07 17.13 2.09
C ASP A 353 -29.43 17.85 1.91
N ASP A 354 -29.56 18.73 0.91
CA ASP A 354 -30.79 19.43 0.61
C ASP A 354 -31.82 18.52 -0.08
N GLU A 355 -33.09 18.78 0.10
CA GLU A 355 -34.17 18.13 -0.66
C GLU A 355 -34.10 18.52 -2.13
N ILE A 356 -34.24 17.54 -3.02
CA ILE A 356 -34.24 17.74 -4.46
C ILE A 356 -35.65 17.59 -5.03
N ASN A 357 -35.97 18.43 -5.99
CA ASN A 357 -37.22 18.30 -6.74
C ASN A 357 -37.09 17.40 -7.98
N ALA A 358 -38.20 17.07 -8.64
CA ALA A 358 -38.21 16.14 -9.78
C ALA A 358 -37.34 16.60 -10.97
N ARG A 359 -37.13 17.91 -11.18
CA ARG A 359 -36.29 18.43 -12.26
C ARG A 359 -34.80 18.29 -11.93
N GLN A 360 -34.43 18.57 -10.68
CA GLN A 360 -33.08 18.33 -10.15
C GLN A 360 -32.77 16.84 -10.11
N GLY A 361 -33.75 16.01 -9.76
CA GLY A 361 -33.66 14.55 -9.84
C GLY A 361 -33.36 14.03 -11.24
N GLN A 362 -33.87 14.68 -12.30
CA GLN A 362 -33.55 14.31 -13.68
C GLN A 362 -32.05 14.51 -14.00
N LEU A 363 -31.44 15.63 -13.56
CA LEU A 363 -29.99 15.87 -13.69
C LEU A 363 -29.18 14.73 -13.08
N ILE A 364 -29.57 14.29 -11.87
CA ILE A 364 -28.86 13.24 -11.12
C ILE A 364 -29.01 11.88 -11.83
N ILE A 365 -30.23 11.53 -12.24
CA ILE A 365 -30.52 10.28 -12.96
C ILE A 365 -29.74 10.23 -14.27
N ASP A 366 -29.77 11.29 -15.07
CA ASP A 366 -29.10 11.32 -16.37
C ASP A 366 -27.58 11.19 -16.21
N GLY A 367 -26.99 11.82 -15.18
CA GLY A 367 -25.58 11.63 -14.83
C GLY A 367 -25.25 10.20 -14.38
N ALA A 368 -26.18 9.54 -13.68
CA ALA A 368 -26.03 8.16 -13.21
C ALA A 368 -26.35 7.10 -14.29
N LEU A 369 -27.12 7.43 -15.33
CA LEU A 369 -27.36 6.56 -16.49
C LEU A 369 -26.18 6.60 -17.47
N CYS A 370 -25.59 7.77 -17.71
CA CYS A 370 -24.36 7.92 -18.49
C CYS A 370 -23.16 7.50 -17.63
N ASN A 371 -23.00 6.19 -17.36
CA ASN A 371 -22.12 5.71 -16.29
C ASN A 371 -21.85 4.20 -16.45
N ASP A 372 -20.59 3.78 -16.26
CA ASP A 372 -20.14 2.40 -16.40
C ASP A 372 -19.98 1.66 -15.07
N SER A 373 -20.09 2.38 -13.93
CA SER A 373 -19.99 1.74 -12.62
C SER A 373 -21.17 0.81 -12.35
N VAL A 374 -20.88 -0.29 -11.67
CA VAL A 374 -21.88 -1.30 -11.29
C VAL A 374 -21.78 -1.62 -9.80
N GLN A 375 -22.91 -2.00 -9.21
CA GLN A 375 -22.95 -2.52 -7.86
C GLN A 375 -23.16 -4.04 -7.92
N LYS A 376 -22.21 -4.82 -7.43
CA LYS A 376 -22.29 -6.28 -7.45
C LYS A 376 -21.94 -6.84 -6.07
N GLU A 377 -22.85 -7.63 -5.50
CA GLU A 377 -22.67 -8.30 -4.20
C GLU A 377 -22.28 -7.34 -3.05
N GLY A 378 -22.77 -6.10 -3.10
CA GLY A 378 -22.47 -5.07 -2.09
C GLY A 378 -21.12 -4.36 -2.29
N GLN A 379 -20.41 -4.65 -3.40
CA GLN A 379 -19.20 -3.92 -3.80
C GLN A 379 -19.52 -2.96 -4.96
N GLU A 380 -18.96 -1.76 -4.87
CA GLU A 380 -19.02 -0.74 -5.90
C GLU A 380 -17.82 -0.94 -6.84
N ILE A 381 -18.08 -1.14 -8.13
CA ILE A 381 -17.03 -1.39 -9.13
C ILE A 381 -17.14 -0.33 -10.23
N GLY A 382 -16.07 0.44 -10.46
CA GLY A 382 -16.01 1.48 -11.48
C GLY A 382 -15.07 2.63 -11.12
N ASP A 383 -15.09 3.67 -11.95
CA ASP A 383 -14.37 4.91 -11.67
C ASP A 383 -14.96 5.61 -10.44
N PRO A 384 -14.14 6.13 -9.50
CA PRO A 384 -14.62 6.82 -8.30
C PRO A 384 -15.60 7.98 -8.58
N THR A 385 -15.41 8.70 -9.68
CA THR A 385 -16.30 9.80 -10.11
C THR A 385 -17.66 9.28 -10.50
N GLU A 386 -17.71 8.13 -11.15
CA GLU A 386 -18.94 7.46 -11.59
C GLU A 386 -19.70 6.84 -10.41
N ILE A 387 -18.98 6.19 -9.51
CA ILE A 387 -19.52 5.66 -8.26
C ILE A 387 -20.16 6.79 -7.43
N ALA A 388 -19.54 7.98 -7.40
CA ALA A 388 -20.08 9.13 -6.68
C ALA A 388 -21.46 9.57 -7.21
N LEU A 389 -21.67 9.52 -8.54
CA LEU A 389 -22.96 9.85 -9.15
C LEU A 389 -24.04 8.84 -8.80
N VAL A 390 -23.71 7.55 -8.83
CA VAL A 390 -24.64 6.47 -8.46
C VAL A 390 -25.02 6.58 -6.98
N ASN A 391 -24.05 6.74 -6.09
CA ASN A 391 -24.28 6.87 -4.65
C ASN A 391 -25.12 8.11 -4.31
N PHE A 392 -24.92 9.20 -5.04
CA PHE A 392 -25.71 10.42 -4.86
C PHE A 392 -27.16 10.21 -5.31
N SER A 393 -27.37 9.47 -6.40
CA SER A 393 -28.72 9.08 -6.87
C SER A 393 -29.45 8.22 -5.82
N GLU A 394 -28.77 7.17 -5.32
CA GLU A 394 -29.34 6.28 -4.30
C GLU A 394 -29.66 7.02 -2.99
N LYS A 395 -28.81 7.97 -2.57
CA LYS A 395 -29.03 8.80 -1.38
C LYS A 395 -30.33 9.62 -1.46
N HIS A 396 -30.74 10.01 -2.67
CA HIS A 396 -31.96 10.79 -2.90
C HIS A 396 -33.16 9.93 -3.35
N ASP A 397 -33.16 8.64 -3.00
CA ASP A 397 -34.24 7.68 -3.33
C ASP A 397 -34.48 7.51 -4.84
N LEU A 398 -33.44 7.69 -5.66
CA LEU A 398 -33.46 7.50 -7.10
C LEU A 398 -32.66 6.23 -7.46
N PRO A 399 -33.26 5.02 -7.36
CA PRO A 399 -32.55 3.75 -7.49
C PRO A 399 -32.06 3.52 -8.93
N VAL A 400 -30.74 3.57 -9.12
CA VAL A 400 -30.08 3.55 -10.44
C VAL A 400 -30.33 2.23 -11.17
N GLU A 401 -30.30 1.09 -10.50
CA GLU A 401 -30.54 -0.21 -11.12
C GLU A 401 -31.94 -0.29 -11.75
N LYS A 402 -32.98 0.18 -11.05
CA LYS A 402 -34.34 0.24 -11.60
C LYS A 402 -34.43 1.21 -12.78
N MET A 403 -33.65 2.30 -12.74
CA MET A 403 -33.61 3.25 -13.86
C MET A 403 -32.90 2.66 -15.08
N ARG A 404 -31.81 1.89 -14.87
CA ARG A 404 -31.10 1.16 -15.93
C ARG A 404 -31.98 0.07 -16.58
N GLU A 405 -32.76 -0.65 -15.79
CA GLU A 405 -33.75 -1.60 -16.32
C GLU A 405 -34.82 -0.92 -17.17
N LYS A 406 -35.29 0.24 -16.72
CA LYS A 406 -36.33 1.02 -17.40
C LYS A 406 -35.83 1.74 -18.66
N TYR A 407 -34.63 2.29 -18.60
CA TYR A 407 -33.99 3.09 -19.64
C TYR A 407 -32.68 2.41 -20.08
N GLN A 408 -32.82 1.29 -20.80
CA GLN A 408 -31.70 0.50 -21.25
C GLN A 408 -30.75 1.33 -22.14
N ARG A 409 -29.46 1.14 -21.97
CA ARG A 409 -28.43 1.70 -22.85
C ARG A 409 -28.48 0.99 -24.20
N LEU A 410 -28.59 1.74 -25.26
CA LEU A 410 -28.73 1.25 -26.64
C LEU A 410 -27.53 1.59 -27.52
N GLY A 411 -26.77 2.61 -27.17
CA GLY A 411 -25.55 3.03 -27.83
C GLY A 411 -24.65 3.81 -26.88
N GLU A 412 -23.37 3.93 -27.21
CA GLU A 412 -22.43 4.67 -26.39
C GLU A 412 -21.22 5.21 -27.19
N ILE A 413 -20.63 6.28 -26.68
CA ILE A 413 -19.27 6.73 -26.98
C ILE A 413 -18.55 6.71 -25.63
N PRO A 414 -17.64 5.76 -25.40
CA PRO A 414 -16.95 5.59 -24.12
C PRO A 414 -16.20 6.85 -23.69
N PHE A 415 -15.91 6.97 -22.40
CA PHE A 415 -15.08 8.07 -21.90
C PHE A 415 -13.68 8.04 -22.57
N ASP A 416 -13.24 9.21 -22.98
CA ASP A 416 -11.90 9.43 -23.52
C ASP A 416 -11.27 10.65 -22.84
N SER A 417 -10.02 10.50 -22.37
CA SER A 417 -9.31 11.52 -21.58
C SER A 417 -8.93 12.76 -22.38
N ASP A 418 -8.69 12.63 -23.67
CA ASP A 418 -8.36 13.76 -24.55
C ASP A 418 -9.62 14.55 -24.89
N ARG A 419 -10.73 13.84 -25.14
CA ARG A 419 -12.05 14.41 -25.41
C ARG A 419 -12.75 14.89 -24.14
N LYS A 420 -12.44 14.30 -22.98
CA LYS A 420 -13.01 14.58 -21.65
C LYS A 420 -14.53 14.44 -21.56
N LEU A 421 -15.12 13.63 -22.40
CA LEU A 421 -16.57 13.37 -22.48
C LEU A 421 -16.85 11.88 -22.49
N MET A 422 -18.05 11.53 -22.03
CA MET A 422 -18.70 10.24 -22.21
C MET A 422 -20.15 10.48 -22.64
N SER A 423 -20.66 9.70 -23.61
CA SER A 423 -22.03 9.79 -24.10
C SER A 423 -22.68 8.43 -24.19
N THR A 424 -23.94 8.33 -23.78
CA THR A 424 -24.75 7.09 -23.86
C THR A 424 -26.12 7.39 -24.44
N VAL A 425 -26.70 6.45 -25.20
CA VAL A 425 -28.04 6.60 -25.80
C VAL A 425 -29.03 5.71 -25.07
N HIS A 426 -30.15 6.29 -24.70
CA HIS A 426 -31.24 5.63 -23.99
C HIS A 426 -32.60 5.94 -24.67
N LYS A 427 -33.56 5.04 -24.51
CA LYS A 427 -34.95 5.30 -24.94
C LYS A 427 -35.76 5.87 -23.78
N ILE A 428 -36.04 7.17 -23.82
CA ILE A 428 -36.73 7.91 -22.75
C ILE A 428 -37.97 8.59 -23.33
N GLY A 429 -39.15 8.32 -22.79
CA GLY A 429 -40.38 8.96 -23.25
C GLY A 429 -40.80 8.63 -24.71
N GLY A 430 -40.27 7.54 -25.26
CA GLY A 430 -40.54 7.13 -26.65
C GLY A 430 -39.49 7.60 -27.66
N ASN A 431 -38.63 8.57 -27.30
CA ASN A 431 -37.56 9.12 -28.12
C ASN A 431 -36.21 8.54 -27.72
N TYR A 432 -35.24 8.58 -28.65
CA TYR A 432 -33.82 8.31 -28.30
C TYR A 432 -33.22 9.60 -27.76
N LYS A 433 -32.59 9.47 -26.60
CA LYS A 433 -31.85 10.56 -25.96
C LYS A 433 -30.40 10.17 -25.78
N MET A 434 -29.52 11.03 -26.22
CA MET A 434 -28.09 10.97 -25.90
C MET A 434 -27.89 11.76 -24.61
N LEU A 435 -27.36 11.09 -23.58
CA LEU A 435 -26.94 11.67 -22.31
C LEU A 435 -25.43 11.80 -22.33
N THR A 436 -24.92 12.97 -22.00
CA THR A 436 -23.49 13.24 -22.03
C THR A 436 -23.04 13.88 -20.74
N LYS A 437 -21.96 13.38 -20.17
CA LYS A 437 -21.27 14.00 -19.03
C LYS A 437 -19.83 14.31 -19.40
N GLY A 438 -19.29 15.37 -18.81
CA GLY A 438 -17.88 15.70 -19.01
C GLY A 438 -17.46 17.07 -18.51
N ALA A 439 -16.28 17.48 -18.94
CA ALA A 439 -15.67 18.72 -18.51
C ALA A 439 -16.46 19.95 -18.98
N VAL A 440 -16.67 20.89 -18.06
CA VAL A 440 -17.48 22.10 -18.31
C VAL A 440 -16.87 22.96 -19.43
N ASP A 441 -15.55 23.08 -19.50
CA ASP A 441 -14.83 23.83 -20.52
C ASP A 441 -15.09 23.27 -21.93
N VAL A 442 -15.17 21.97 -22.07
CA VAL A 442 -15.43 21.30 -23.36
C VAL A 442 -16.91 21.38 -23.76
N LEU A 443 -17.81 21.11 -22.82
CA LEU A 443 -19.26 21.10 -23.08
C LEU A 443 -19.82 22.51 -23.30
N SER A 444 -19.30 23.54 -22.63
CA SER A 444 -19.81 24.90 -22.70
C SER A 444 -19.91 25.48 -24.11
N GLY A 445 -19.02 25.06 -25.02
CA GLY A 445 -19.03 25.47 -26.42
C GLY A 445 -19.97 24.65 -27.32
N ARG A 446 -20.68 23.65 -26.79
CA ARG A 446 -21.55 22.72 -27.52
C ARG A 446 -23.00 22.77 -27.05
N ILE A 447 -23.34 23.69 -26.12
CA ILE A 447 -24.68 23.87 -25.54
C ILE A 447 -25.45 24.92 -26.34
N ASN A 448 -26.66 24.59 -26.75
CA ASN A 448 -27.59 25.48 -27.44
C ASN A 448 -28.83 25.83 -26.61
N GLU A 449 -29.24 24.97 -25.68
CA GLU A 449 -30.40 25.17 -24.81
C GLU A 449 -30.01 24.85 -23.35
N VAL A 450 -30.78 25.36 -22.40
CA VAL A 450 -30.68 25.05 -20.98
C VAL A 450 -32.03 24.61 -20.43
N LYS A 451 -31.99 23.59 -19.56
CA LYS A 451 -33.14 23.10 -18.81
C LYS A 451 -33.41 24.02 -17.63
N THR A 452 -34.65 24.40 -17.42
CA THR A 452 -35.09 25.26 -16.32
C THR A 452 -36.23 24.59 -15.55
N MET A 453 -36.63 25.19 -14.45
CA MET A 453 -37.79 24.74 -13.67
C MET A 453 -39.07 24.77 -14.51
N ASP A 454 -39.21 25.68 -15.45
CA ASP A 454 -40.43 25.86 -16.28
C ASP A 454 -40.38 25.11 -17.62
N GLY A 455 -39.20 24.53 -18.00
CA GLY A 455 -39.04 23.83 -19.26
C GLY A 455 -37.62 23.92 -19.81
N LYS A 456 -37.50 24.26 -21.10
CA LYS A 456 -36.19 24.55 -21.72
C LYS A 456 -36.24 25.86 -22.49
N ARG A 457 -35.10 26.54 -22.56
CA ARG A 457 -34.93 27.80 -23.30
C ARG A 457 -33.59 27.86 -23.98
N PRO A 458 -33.41 28.76 -24.97
CA PRO A 458 -32.11 29.00 -25.57
C PRO A 458 -31.05 29.36 -24.52
N PHE A 459 -29.82 28.83 -24.70
CA PHE A 459 -28.67 29.13 -23.87
C PHE A 459 -28.06 30.45 -24.31
N THR A 460 -27.92 31.41 -23.41
CA THR A 460 -27.49 32.78 -23.69
C THR A 460 -26.03 33.02 -23.29
N ALA A 461 -25.49 34.19 -23.67
CA ALA A 461 -24.16 34.59 -23.23
C ALA A 461 -24.09 34.83 -21.69
N GLU A 462 -25.21 35.24 -21.09
CA GLU A 462 -25.36 35.41 -19.65
C GLU A 462 -25.29 34.04 -18.94
N ASP A 463 -25.96 33.02 -19.49
CA ASP A 463 -25.89 31.64 -18.98
C ASP A 463 -24.46 31.08 -19.04
N LEU A 464 -23.75 31.35 -20.11
CA LEU A 464 -22.34 30.95 -20.25
C LEU A 464 -21.46 31.63 -19.21
N ALA A 465 -21.70 32.92 -18.95
CA ALA A 465 -20.95 33.65 -17.93
C ALA A 465 -21.24 33.12 -16.51
N GLU A 466 -22.52 32.84 -16.22
CA GLU A 466 -22.94 32.25 -14.95
C GLU A 466 -22.35 30.83 -14.77
N LEU A 467 -22.44 29.98 -15.79
CA LEU A 467 -21.88 28.62 -15.79
C LEU A 467 -20.36 28.65 -15.47
N LYS A 468 -19.62 29.54 -16.14
CA LYS A 468 -18.18 29.71 -15.90
C LYS A 468 -17.88 30.22 -14.49
N LYS A 469 -18.69 31.14 -13.98
CA LYS A 469 -18.57 31.66 -12.63
C LYS A 469 -18.77 30.57 -11.59
N VAL A 470 -19.86 29.80 -11.69
CA VAL A 470 -20.15 28.67 -10.77
C VAL A 470 -19.08 27.58 -10.86
N ASN A 471 -18.62 27.23 -12.07
CA ASN A 471 -17.52 26.29 -12.25
C ASN A 471 -16.23 26.78 -11.57
N THR A 472 -15.92 28.08 -11.67
CA THR A 472 -14.76 28.68 -11.00
C THR A 472 -14.92 28.65 -9.47
N GLU A 473 -16.10 28.99 -8.96
CA GLU A 473 -16.43 28.94 -7.54
C GLU A 473 -16.24 27.51 -6.98
N PHE A 474 -16.80 26.51 -7.63
CA PHE A 474 -16.66 25.13 -7.22
C PHE A 474 -15.19 24.65 -7.30
N SER A 475 -14.47 25.04 -8.35
CA SER A 475 -13.05 24.70 -8.50
C SER A 475 -12.17 25.34 -7.41
N GLN A 476 -12.49 26.56 -6.98
CA GLN A 476 -11.79 27.23 -5.87
C GLN A 476 -12.06 26.55 -4.52
N MET A 477 -13.19 25.85 -4.37
CA MET A 477 -13.47 25.00 -3.21
C MET A 477 -12.76 23.62 -3.31
N GLY A 478 -11.97 23.37 -4.36
CA GLY A 478 -11.30 22.08 -4.58
C GLY A 478 -12.23 20.99 -5.11
N LEU A 479 -13.40 21.36 -5.63
CA LEU A 479 -14.35 20.38 -6.17
C LEU A 479 -14.04 20.06 -7.65
N ARG A 480 -14.14 18.80 -8.01
CA ARG A 480 -14.19 18.35 -9.41
C ARG A 480 -15.59 18.60 -9.95
N VAL A 481 -15.70 19.29 -11.07
CA VAL A 481 -16.99 19.67 -11.66
C VAL A 481 -17.21 18.94 -12.97
N LEU A 482 -18.39 18.32 -13.12
CA LEU A 482 -18.88 17.73 -14.36
C LEU A 482 -20.16 18.46 -14.80
N ALA A 483 -20.25 18.77 -16.09
CA ALA A 483 -21.51 19.16 -16.71
C ALA A 483 -22.26 17.90 -17.16
N VAL A 484 -23.57 17.91 -17.03
CA VAL A 484 -24.47 16.87 -17.53
C VAL A 484 -25.41 17.52 -18.54
N CYS A 485 -25.49 16.90 -19.72
CA CYS A 485 -26.26 17.39 -20.85
C CYS A 485 -27.13 16.27 -21.45
N GLU A 486 -28.21 16.64 -22.10
CA GLU A 486 -29.03 15.75 -22.89
C GLU A 486 -29.20 16.28 -24.33
N ARG A 487 -29.46 15.38 -25.27
CA ARG A 487 -29.85 15.71 -26.65
C ARG A 487 -30.79 14.65 -27.19
N ASP A 488 -31.86 15.05 -27.95
CA ASP A 488 -32.66 14.12 -28.73
C ASP A 488 -31.90 13.70 -30.00
N VAL A 489 -31.86 12.41 -30.31
CA VAL A 489 -31.17 11.82 -31.47
C VAL A 489 -32.11 10.90 -32.23
N ASP A 490 -31.90 10.76 -33.53
CA ASP A 490 -32.77 9.95 -34.40
C ASP A 490 -32.37 8.49 -34.48
N THR A 491 -31.14 8.18 -34.09
CA THR A 491 -30.55 6.84 -34.16
C THR A 491 -29.80 6.49 -32.87
N VAL A 492 -29.59 5.20 -32.65
CA VAL A 492 -28.76 4.68 -31.56
C VAL A 492 -27.27 4.59 -31.92
N ASP A 493 -26.99 4.57 -33.24
CA ASP A 493 -25.60 4.62 -33.76
C ASP A 493 -25.13 6.07 -33.74
N ILE A 494 -24.41 6.44 -32.71
CA ILE A 494 -23.84 7.76 -32.48
C ILE A 494 -22.32 7.76 -32.69
N SER A 495 -21.80 8.89 -33.12
CA SER A 495 -20.37 9.16 -33.32
C SER A 495 -19.95 10.43 -32.57
N VAL A 496 -18.65 10.66 -32.47
CA VAL A 496 -18.08 11.89 -31.86
C VAL A 496 -18.60 13.18 -32.54
N GLU A 497 -19.00 13.11 -33.81
CA GLU A 497 -19.56 14.25 -34.55
C GLU A 497 -20.97 14.63 -34.05
N ASP A 498 -21.65 13.72 -33.36
CA ASP A 498 -22.99 13.94 -32.79
C ASP A 498 -22.93 14.66 -31.43
N GLU A 499 -21.75 14.79 -30.85
CA GLU A 499 -21.53 15.47 -29.55
C GLU A 499 -21.58 16.99 -29.67
N LYS A 500 -22.75 17.52 -30.01
CA LYS A 500 -23.04 18.96 -30.19
C LYS A 500 -24.54 19.23 -29.96
N ASP A 501 -24.92 20.51 -29.97
CA ASP A 501 -26.32 20.97 -29.86
C ASP A 501 -27.03 20.45 -28.60
N TYR A 502 -26.34 20.50 -27.48
CA TYR A 502 -26.80 19.98 -26.20
C TYR A 502 -27.80 20.90 -25.49
N ILE A 503 -28.65 20.28 -24.70
CA ILE A 503 -29.43 20.92 -23.64
C ILE A 503 -28.66 20.71 -22.33
N LEU A 504 -28.19 21.78 -21.71
CA LEU A 504 -27.57 21.72 -20.39
C LEU A 504 -28.61 21.38 -19.33
N LEU A 505 -28.36 20.31 -18.56
CA LEU A 505 -29.16 20.01 -17.37
C LEU A 505 -28.61 20.73 -16.15
N GLY A 506 -27.29 20.70 -15.95
CA GLY A 506 -26.65 21.37 -14.83
C GLY A 506 -25.22 20.90 -14.60
N LEU A 507 -24.70 21.22 -13.40
CA LEU A 507 -23.38 20.79 -12.95
C LEU A 507 -23.50 19.90 -11.73
N VAL A 508 -22.58 18.95 -11.63
CA VAL A 508 -22.36 18.12 -10.43
C VAL A 508 -20.93 18.35 -9.96
N ALA A 509 -20.80 18.76 -8.72
CA ALA A 509 -19.51 19.08 -8.10
C ALA A 509 -19.22 18.09 -6.97
N MET A 510 -18.04 17.46 -6.99
CA MET A 510 -17.66 16.38 -6.10
C MET A 510 -16.21 16.51 -5.62
N GLN A 511 -15.91 15.89 -4.52
CA GLN A 511 -14.55 15.79 -3.98
C GLN A 511 -14.35 14.46 -3.28
N ASP A 512 -13.09 14.10 -3.06
CA ASP A 512 -12.69 13.08 -2.11
C ASP A 512 -12.60 13.76 -0.72
N PRO A 513 -13.55 13.51 0.20
CA PRO A 513 -13.59 14.21 1.47
C PRO A 513 -12.43 13.79 2.38
N PRO A 514 -11.94 14.67 3.25
CA PRO A 514 -10.98 14.29 4.28
C PRO A 514 -11.58 13.22 5.20
N ARG A 515 -10.72 12.39 5.78
CA ARG A 515 -11.12 11.50 6.87
C ARG A 515 -11.45 12.34 8.11
N GLU A 516 -12.39 11.89 8.92
CA GLU A 516 -12.77 12.60 10.15
C GLU A 516 -11.58 12.79 11.08
N GLU A 517 -10.71 11.78 11.17
CA GLU A 517 -9.52 11.79 12.02
C GLU A 517 -8.39 12.70 11.50
N SER A 518 -8.41 13.07 10.22
CA SER A 518 -7.32 13.85 9.61
C SER A 518 -7.20 15.23 10.22
N ALA A 519 -8.32 15.90 10.52
CA ALA A 519 -8.31 17.22 11.12
C ALA A 519 -7.72 17.24 12.55
N GLU A 520 -7.94 16.16 13.32
CA GLU A 520 -7.39 16.01 14.66
C GLU A 520 -5.92 15.58 14.64
N ALA A 521 -5.53 14.79 13.62
CA ALA A 521 -4.17 14.30 13.46
C ALA A 521 -3.18 15.36 12.97
N VAL A 522 -3.64 16.39 12.22
CA VAL A 522 -2.82 17.49 11.69
C VAL A 522 -2.72 18.64 12.69
#